data_2890c858ff1392e21f2f42d94fbc4727
#
_entry.id   2890c858ff1392e21f2f42d94fbc4727
#
_cell.length_a   1.000
_cell.length_b   1.000
_cell.length_c   1.000
_cell.angle_alpha   90.00
_cell.angle_beta   90.00
_cell.angle_gamma   90.00
#
_symmetry.space_group_name_H-M   'P 1'
#
loop_
_entity.id
_entity.type
_entity.pdbx_description
1 polymer ?
#
loop_
_entity_poly.entity_id
_entity_poly.type
_entity_poly.pdbx_seq_one_letter_code
_entity_poly.pdbx_strand_id
1 'polypeptide(L)'
;MQSYTPPERSRILLAVTSDVSERFERVLHRHELVKVENAREALRALHGDRFKIVILSVHFDESQMFSLLGDIRSHTRYRKIPILCVLGMQRGKAITDVAVEGLDHAVKALRANGFLDLQHFPDDEQGNARIARIVDYLILIDGDLQHIARMLDDSVVEIERRRKTAEGQK
;
A
#
# COMPACT_ATOMS: atom_id res chain seq x y z
N MET A 1 22.67 -10.71 7.02
CA MET A 1 21.62 -10.62 5.98
C MET A 1 20.41 -11.36 6.49
N GLN A 2 19.37 -10.62 6.87
CA GLN A 2 18.08 -11.26 7.16
C GLN A 2 17.51 -11.75 5.82
N SER A 3 17.34 -13.05 5.67
CA SER A 3 16.70 -13.65 4.51
C SER A 3 15.23 -13.19 4.49
N TYR A 4 14.86 -12.43 3.46
CA TYR A 4 13.47 -12.06 3.20
C TYR A 4 12.65 -13.33 3.01
N THR A 5 11.75 -13.60 3.92
CA THR A 5 10.75 -14.67 3.77
C THR A 5 9.48 -14.00 3.27
N PRO A 6 9.05 -14.31 2.04
CA PRO A 6 7.81 -13.74 1.52
C PRO A 6 6.61 -14.20 2.37
N PRO A 7 5.55 -13.36 2.49
CA PRO A 7 4.36 -13.72 3.23
C PRO A 7 3.68 -14.95 2.62
N GLU A 8 2.94 -15.66 3.44
CA GLU A 8 2.05 -16.72 2.97
C GLU A 8 1.04 -16.18 1.96
N ARG A 9 0.44 -17.08 1.16
CA ARG A 9 -0.60 -16.72 0.20
C ARG A 9 -1.69 -15.88 0.86
N SER A 10 -1.80 -14.65 0.43
CA SER A 10 -2.70 -13.65 1.00
C SER A 10 -3.80 -13.27 0.01
N ARG A 11 -4.94 -12.86 0.52
CA ARG A 11 -6.06 -12.36 -0.29
C ARG A 11 -5.95 -10.87 -0.48
N ILE A 12 -5.91 -10.42 -1.73
CA ILE A 12 -5.68 -9.03 -2.15
C ILE A 12 -6.88 -8.53 -2.93
N LEU A 13 -7.41 -7.36 -2.55
CA LEU A 13 -8.46 -6.69 -3.33
C LEU A 13 -7.81 -5.77 -4.38
N LEU A 14 -8.14 -5.98 -5.63
CA LEU A 14 -7.71 -5.14 -6.76
C LEU A 14 -8.87 -4.27 -7.25
N ALA A 15 -8.85 -3.00 -6.87
CA ALA A 15 -9.73 -1.95 -7.35
C ALA A 15 -8.93 -1.05 -8.32
N VAL A 16 -8.62 -1.58 -9.50
CA VAL A 16 -7.67 -0.99 -10.45
C VAL A 16 -8.22 -1.01 -11.87
N THR A 17 -7.66 -0.17 -12.72
CA THR A 17 -7.91 -0.16 -14.17
C THR A 17 -7.34 -1.42 -14.83
N SER A 18 -7.84 -1.79 -16.01
CA SER A 18 -7.47 -3.02 -16.70
C SER A 18 -5.98 -3.15 -17.00
N ASP A 19 -5.33 -2.05 -17.40
CA ASP A 19 -3.89 -2.00 -17.68
C ASP A 19 -3.05 -2.31 -16.43
N VAL A 20 -3.45 -1.76 -15.28
CA VAL A 20 -2.81 -2.06 -13.98
C VAL A 20 -3.11 -3.49 -13.55
N SER A 21 -4.35 -3.97 -13.75
CA SER A 21 -4.77 -5.33 -13.37
C SER A 21 -3.91 -6.40 -14.05
N GLU A 22 -3.74 -6.33 -15.36
CA GLU A 22 -2.95 -7.29 -16.14
C GLU A 22 -1.52 -7.43 -15.62
N ARG A 23 -0.90 -6.31 -15.26
CA ARG A 23 0.45 -6.32 -14.71
C ARG A 23 0.48 -6.92 -13.29
N PHE A 24 -0.45 -6.52 -12.43
CA PHE A 24 -0.50 -7.00 -11.04
C PHE A 24 -0.86 -8.49 -10.96
N GLU A 25 -1.66 -9.03 -11.89
CA GLU A 25 -1.92 -10.47 -11.98
C GLU A 25 -0.64 -11.26 -12.24
N ARG A 26 0.24 -10.77 -13.13
CA ARG A 26 1.55 -11.40 -13.36
C ARG A 26 2.49 -11.27 -12.16
N VAL A 27 2.51 -10.08 -11.55
CA VAL A 27 3.44 -9.75 -10.45
C VAL A 27 3.06 -10.46 -9.15
N LEU A 28 1.77 -10.57 -8.86
CA LEU A 28 1.24 -11.06 -7.59
C LEU A 28 0.60 -12.47 -7.70
N HIS A 29 1.02 -13.25 -8.70
CA HIS A 29 0.47 -14.59 -8.99
C HIS A 29 0.51 -15.57 -7.80
N ARG A 30 1.32 -15.31 -6.79
CA ARG A 30 1.39 -16.10 -5.55
C ARG A 30 0.20 -15.89 -4.62
N HIS A 31 -0.49 -14.76 -4.76
CA HIS A 31 -1.60 -14.35 -3.92
C HIS A 31 -2.95 -14.69 -4.56
N GLU A 32 -4.01 -14.65 -3.78
CA GLU A 32 -5.37 -14.70 -4.27
C GLU A 32 -5.85 -13.28 -4.58
N LEU A 33 -6.08 -13.00 -5.86
CA LEU A 33 -6.49 -11.68 -6.32
C LEU A 33 -8.00 -11.64 -6.56
N VAL A 34 -8.68 -10.72 -5.90
CA VAL A 34 -10.10 -10.45 -6.10
C VAL A 34 -10.24 -9.11 -6.80
N LYS A 35 -10.64 -9.13 -8.07
CA LYS A 35 -10.84 -7.93 -8.89
C LYS A 35 -12.26 -7.41 -8.71
N VAL A 36 -12.39 -6.10 -8.67
CA VAL A 36 -13.67 -5.39 -8.64
C VAL A 36 -13.67 -4.28 -9.68
N GLU A 37 -14.83 -3.99 -10.23
CA GLU A 37 -14.97 -3.05 -11.35
C GLU A 37 -15.39 -1.63 -10.90
N ASN A 38 -15.98 -1.51 -9.71
CA ASN A 38 -16.46 -0.24 -9.19
C ASN A 38 -16.37 -0.16 -7.66
N ALA A 39 -16.50 1.06 -7.13
CA ALA A 39 -16.40 1.33 -5.70
C ALA A 39 -17.44 0.55 -4.87
N ARG A 40 -18.65 0.36 -5.39
CA ARG A 40 -19.71 -0.39 -4.69
C ARG A 40 -19.33 -1.87 -4.51
N GLU A 41 -18.76 -2.48 -5.54
CA GLU A 41 -18.26 -3.86 -5.47
C GLU A 41 -17.10 -3.97 -4.50
N ALA A 42 -16.18 -3.01 -4.51
CA ALA A 42 -15.06 -2.96 -3.57
C ALA A 42 -15.55 -2.95 -2.11
N LEU A 43 -16.48 -2.08 -1.78
CA LEU A 43 -17.05 -1.99 -0.42
C LEU A 43 -17.84 -3.25 -0.05
N ARG A 44 -18.57 -3.84 -0.99
CA ARG A 44 -19.29 -5.11 -0.77
C ARG A 44 -18.31 -6.26 -0.49
N ALA A 45 -17.24 -6.36 -1.26
CA ALA A 45 -16.20 -7.37 -1.05
C ALA A 45 -15.53 -7.21 0.33
N LEU A 46 -15.15 -6.00 0.71
CA LEU A 46 -14.56 -5.68 2.02
C LEU A 46 -15.52 -5.97 3.18
N HIS A 47 -16.82 -5.84 2.96
CA HIS A 47 -17.83 -6.17 3.97
C HIS A 47 -17.97 -7.68 4.16
N GLY A 48 -17.92 -8.46 3.08
CA GLY A 48 -18.12 -9.91 3.08
C GLY A 48 -16.87 -10.72 3.45
N ASP A 49 -15.70 -10.26 3.03
CA ASP A 49 -14.44 -11.01 3.06
C ASP A 49 -13.32 -10.30 3.84
N ARG A 50 -12.26 -11.05 4.14
CA ARG A 50 -11.05 -10.51 4.74
C ARG A 50 -9.93 -10.43 3.72
N PHE A 51 -9.41 -9.24 3.53
CA PHE A 51 -8.26 -8.96 2.68
C PHE A 51 -7.07 -8.52 3.52
N LYS A 52 -5.86 -8.78 3.03
CA LYS A 52 -4.62 -8.34 3.67
C LYS A 52 -4.18 -6.96 3.20
N ILE A 53 -4.58 -6.58 1.99
CA ILE A 53 -4.27 -5.29 1.38
C ILE A 53 -5.32 -4.96 0.31
N VAL A 54 -5.55 -3.67 0.10
CA VAL A 54 -6.29 -3.13 -1.04
C VAL A 54 -5.30 -2.41 -1.96
N ILE A 55 -5.33 -2.74 -3.24
CA ILE A 55 -4.59 -2.01 -4.27
C ILE A 55 -5.60 -1.20 -5.07
N LEU A 56 -5.41 0.10 -5.13
CA LEU A 56 -6.38 1.06 -5.63
C LEU A 56 -5.73 2.00 -6.64
N SER A 57 -6.15 1.94 -7.91
CA SER A 57 -5.57 2.83 -8.92
C SER A 57 -6.24 4.20 -8.95
N VAL A 58 -5.46 5.22 -9.33
CA VAL A 58 -5.91 6.64 -9.38
C VAL A 58 -7.13 6.81 -10.28
N HIS A 59 -7.19 6.08 -11.39
CA HIS A 59 -8.27 6.20 -12.39
C HIS A 59 -9.35 5.12 -12.25
N PHE A 60 -9.37 4.41 -11.13
CA PHE A 60 -10.39 3.41 -10.87
C PHE A 60 -11.78 4.05 -10.82
N ASP A 61 -12.76 3.39 -11.45
CA ASP A 61 -14.18 3.77 -11.44
C ASP A 61 -14.37 5.28 -11.68
N GLU A 62 -13.96 5.76 -12.85
CA GLU A 62 -14.04 7.17 -13.24
C GLU A 62 -13.41 8.14 -12.23
N SER A 63 -12.25 7.75 -11.67
CA SER A 63 -11.51 8.52 -10.68
C SER A 63 -12.17 8.61 -9.29
N GLN A 64 -12.97 7.62 -8.92
CA GLN A 64 -13.56 7.51 -7.59
C GLN A 64 -12.57 7.06 -6.49
N MET A 65 -11.29 6.97 -6.81
CA MET A 65 -10.25 6.50 -5.87
C MET A 65 -10.29 7.24 -4.53
N PHE A 66 -10.36 8.56 -4.53
CA PHE A 66 -10.34 9.35 -3.29
C PHE A 66 -11.59 9.12 -2.44
N SER A 67 -12.75 9.03 -3.08
CA SER A 67 -14.02 8.72 -2.40
C SER A 67 -13.95 7.34 -1.76
N LEU A 68 -13.55 6.32 -2.52
CA LEU A 68 -13.43 4.96 -2.03
C LEU A 68 -12.41 4.84 -0.88
N LEU A 69 -11.26 5.52 -0.99
CA LEU A 69 -10.26 5.56 0.07
C LEU A 69 -10.84 6.17 1.36
N GLY A 70 -11.58 7.27 1.25
CA GLY A 70 -12.29 7.91 2.36
C GLY A 70 -13.32 6.97 3.00
N ASP A 71 -14.13 6.30 2.19
CA ASP A 71 -15.14 5.35 2.64
C ASP A 71 -14.51 4.17 3.40
N ILE A 72 -13.42 3.59 2.88
CA ILE A 72 -12.70 2.52 3.55
C ILE A 72 -12.16 2.99 4.90
N ARG A 73 -11.56 4.17 4.97
CA ARG A 73 -10.98 4.73 6.21
C ARG A 73 -12.03 5.12 7.25
N SER A 74 -13.23 5.44 6.82
CA SER A 74 -14.35 5.79 7.72
C SER A 74 -15.03 4.57 8.33
N HIS A 75 -14.87 3.39 7.73
CA HIS A 75 -15.59 2.19 8.16
C HIS A 75 -14.88 1.44 9.28
N THR A 76 -15.55 1.21 10.41
CA THR A 76 -14.95 0.63 11.63
C THR A 76 -14.31 -0.75 11.44
N ARG A 77 -14.86 -1.59 10.56
CA ARG A 77 -14.43 -2.98 10.38
C ARG A 77 -13.12 -3.12 9.62
N TYR A 78 -12.89 -2.29 8.60
CA TYR A 78 -11.74 -2.40 7.68
C TYR A 78 -10.92 -1.12 7.50
N ARG A 79 -11.17 -0.10 8.35
CA ARG A 79 -10.42 1.18 8.29
C ARG A 79 -8.91 1.08 8.47
N LYS A 80 -8.43 -0.04 9.01
CA LYS A 80 -6.99 -0.27 9.26
C LYS A 80 -6.31 -1.08 8.17
N ILE A 81 -7.08 -1.61 7.19
CA ILE A 81 -6.49 -2.40 6.12
C ILE A 81 -5.43 -1.60 5.36
N PRO A 82 -4.25 -2.17 5.05
CA PRO A 82 -3.27 -1.50 4.21
C PRO A 82 -3.87 -1.15 2.85
N ILE A 83 -3.59 0.06 2.37
CA ILE A 83 -4.00 0.52 1.05
C ILE A 83 -2.77 1.03 0.30
N LEU A 84 -2.52 0.44 -0.86
CA LEU A 84 -1.53 0.90 -1.83
C LEU A 84 -2.26 1.60 -2.97
N CYS A 85 -2.04 2.89 -3.11
CA CYS A 85 -2.53 3.64 -4.26
C CYS A 85 -1.53 3.52 -5.41
N VAL A 86 -2.03 3.36 -6.64
CA VAL A 86 -1.22 3.12 -7.83
C VAL A 86 -1.60 4.08 -8.94
N LEU A 87 -0.61 4.76 -9.49
CA LEU A 87 -0.75 5.51 -10.74
C LEU A 87 -0.30 4.62 -11.89
N GLY A 88 -1.24 4.24 -12.75
CA GLY A 88 -0.98 3.44 -13.96
C GLY A 88 -0.25 4.24 -15.04
N MET A 89 0.23 3.54 -16.06
CA MET A 89 0.82 4.16 -17.24
C MET A 89 -0.28 4.78 -18.10
N GLN A 90 -0.37 6.10 -18.13
CA GLN A 90 -1.29 6.78 -19.04
C GLN A 90 -0.75 6.76 -20.47
N ARG A 91 -1.46 6.10 -21.38
CA ARG A 91 -1.19 6.22 -22.82
C ARG A 91 -1.60 7.60 -23.29
N GLY A 92 -0.64 8.48 -23.53
CA GLY A 92 -0.84 9.73 -24.28
C GLY A 92 -0.86 11.04 -23.51
N LYS A 93 -0.78 11.05 -22.19
CA LYS A 93 -0.58 12.28 -21.40
C LYS A 93 0.45 12.01 -20.31
N ALA A 94 1.61 12.65 -20.43
CA ALA A 94 2.54 12.70 -19.32
C ALA A 94 1.89 13.51 -18.17
N ILE A 95 1.67 12.88 -17.03
CA ILE A 95 1.36 13.60 -15.80
C ILE A 95 2.65 14.30 -15.38
N THR A 96 2.58 15.57 -15.06
CA THR A 96 3.75 16.32 -14.61
C THR A 96 4.19 15.84 -13.22
N ASP A 97 5.48 15.91 -12.93
CA ASP A 97 6.04 15.55 -11.63
C ASP A 97 5.32 16.26 -10.48
N VAL A 98 4.94 17.52 -10.65
CA VAL A 98 4.16 18.30 -9.68
C VAL A 98 2.77 17.69 -9.42
N ALA A 99 2.11 17.18 -10.46
CA ALA A 99 0.82 16.52 -10.30
C ALA A 99 0.96 15.16 -9.59
N VAL A 100 2.02 14.41 -9.88
CA VAL A 100 2.33 13.14 -9.19
C VAL A 100 2.62 13.39 -7.71
N GLU A 101 3.40 14.40 -7.39
CA GLU A 101 3.70 14.81 -6.02
C GLU A 101 2.43 15.25 -5.26
N GLY A 102 1.55 15.98 -5.92
CA GLY A 102 0.24 16.35 -5.39
C GLY A 102 -0.64 15.13 -5.08
N LEU A 103 -0.64 14.13 -5.96
CA LEU A 103 -1.35 12.86 -5.73
C LEU A 103 -0.78 12.09 -4.53
N ASP A 104 0.54 11.98 -4.43
CA ASP A 104 1.21 11.32 -3.29
C ASP A 104 0.84 11.99 -1.96
N HIS A 105 0.88 13.32 -1.90
CA HIS A 105 0.44 14.06 -0.71
C HIS A 105 -1.04 13.83 -0.39
N ALA A 106 -1.92 13.86 -1.39
CA ALA A 106 -3.36 13.67 -1.19
C ALA A 106 -3.70 12.27 -0.66
N VAL A 107 -3.09 11.21 -1.21
CA VAL A 107 -3.35 9.84 -0.73
C VAL A 107 -2.80 9.61 0.68
N LYS A 108 -1.67 10.21 1.02
CA LYS A 108 -1.11 10.19 2.38
C LYS A 108 -2.00 10.92 3.38
N ALA A 109 -2.54 12.08 3.01
CA ALA A 109 -3.50 12.82 3.84
C ALA A 109 -4.77 12.01 4.12
N LEU A 110 -5.20 11.16 3.19
CA LEU A 110 -6.29 10.21 3.35
C LEU A 110 -5.86 8.87 3.98
N ARG A 111 -4.66 8.81 4.52
CA ARG A 111 -4.11 7.64 5.24
C ARG A 111 -3.93 6.39 4.37
N ALA A 112 -3.59 6.54 3.09
CA ALA A 112 -3.03 5.43 2.33
C ALA A 112 -1.66 5.03 2.92
N ASN A 113 -1.32 3.75 2.81
CA ASN A 113 -0.05 3.21 3.33
C ASN A 113 1.10 3.36 2.34
N GLY A 114 0.79 3.60 1.07
CA GLY A 114 1.78 3.85 0.04
C GLY A 114 1.16 4.40 -1.24
N PHE A 115 2.02 5.02 -2.04
CA PHE A 115 1.72 5.47 -3.38
C PHE A 115 2.79 4.95 -4.33
N LEU A 116 2.39 4.38 -5.45
CA LEU A 116 3.25 3.77 -6.44
C LEU A 116 2.98 4.38 -7.81
N ASP A 117 3.96 5.10 -8.35
CA ASP A 117 3.93 5.55 -9.74
C ASP A 117 4.61 4.51 -10.64
N LEU A 118 3.82 3.80 -11.44
CA LEU A 118 4.31 2.73 -12.31
C LEU A 118 5.27 3.22 -13.40
N GLN A 119 5.34 4.51 -13.69
CA GLN A 119 6.30 5.06 -14.63
C GLN A 119 7.76 4.86 -14.15
N HIS A 120 7.97 4.78 -12.83
CA HIS A 120 9.28 4.54 -12.21
C HIS A 120 9.61 3.04 -12.02
N PHE A 121 8.73 2.16 -12.47
CA PHE A 121 8.90 0.71 -12.37
C PHE A 121 8.77 0.08 -13.77
N PRO A 122 9.86 -0.15 -14.48
CA PRO A 122 9.83 -0.83 -15.78
C PRO A 122 9.06 -2.15 -15.71
N ASP A 123 8.33 -2.49 -16.78
CA ASP A 123 7.62 -3.79 -16.85
C ASP A 123 8.59 -4.88 -17.30
N ASP A 124 9.60 -5.11 -16.47
CA ASP A 124 10.60 -6.16 -16.58
C ASP A 124 10.69 -6.95 -15.26
N GLU A 125 11.54 -7.97 -15.22
CA GLU A 125 11.71 -8.83 -14.05
C GLU A 125 12.10 -8.03 -12.81
N GLN A 126 13.00 -7.07 -12.94
CA GLN A 126 13.50 -6.28 -11.82
C GLN A 126 12.44 -5.30 -11.29
N GLY A 127 11.75 -4.58 -12.17
CA GLY A 127 10.67 -3.67 -11.80
C GLY A 127 9.50 -4.42 -11.16
N ASN A 128 9.14 -5.57 -11.71
CA ASN A 128 8.07 -6.42 -11.21
C ASN A 128 8.42 -7.05 -9.85
N ALA A 129 9.68 -7.49 -9.66
CA ALA A 129 10.14 -7.98 -8.36
C ALA A 129 10.14 -6.89 -7.27
N ARG A 130 10.42 -5.63 -7.64
CA ARG A 130 10.32 -4.50 -6.70
C ARG A 130 8.88 -4.23 -6.29
N ILE A 131 7.94 -4.26 -7.23
CA ILE A 131 6.50 -4.11 -6.93
C ILE A 131 6.03 -5.23 -5.99
N ALA A 132 6.37 -6.48 -6.29
CA ALA A 132 6.01 -7.61 -5.44
C ALA A 132 6.52 -7.43 -4.00
N ARG A 133 7.77 -7.01 -3.82
CA ARG A 133 8.36 -6.76 -2.50
C ARG A 133 7.66 -5.63 -1.74
N ILE A 134 7.24 -4.56 -2.42
CA ILE A 134 6.48 -3.47 -1.79
C ILE A 134 5.13 -3.99 -1.27
N VAL A 135 4.41 -4.76 -2.08
CA VAL A 135 3.13 -5.35 -1.68
C VAL A 135 3.30 -6.33 -0.52
N ASP A 136 4.28 -7.24 -0.63
CA ASP A 136 4.59 -8.20 0.43
C ASP A 136 4.95 -7.50 1.76
N TYR A 137 5.73 -6.44 1.69
CA TYR A 137 6.08 -5.63 2.85
C TYR A 137 4.85 -5.00 3.52
N LEU A 138 3.94 -4.43 2.73
CA LEU A 138 2.70 -3.85 3.25
C LEU A 138 1.78 -4.91 3.87
N ILE A 139 1.75 -6.12 3.31
CA ILE A 139 1.00 -7.26 3.88
C ILE A 139 1.60 -7.67 5.25
N LEU A 140 2.92 -7.71 5.35
CA LEU A 140 3.61 -8.09 6.59
C LEU A 140 3.44 -7.04 7.70
N ILE A 141 3.38 -5.76 7.34
CA ILE A 141 3.21 -4.67 8.30
C ILE A 141 1.79 -4.62 8.90
N ASP A 142 0.79 -5.19 8.24
CA ASP A 142 -0.62 -5.12 8.72
C ASP A 142 -0.85 -5.78 10.11
N GLY A 143 0.06 -6.59 10.59
CA GLY A 143 0.03 -7.07 11.99
C GLY A 143 0.91 -6.25 12.93
N ASP A 144 1.88 -5.55 12.39
CA ASP A 144 3.07 -5.12 13.13
C ASP A 144 3.36 -3.61 13.12
N LEU A 145 2.54 -2.76 12.48
CA LEU A 145 2.75 -1.31 12.63
C LEU A 145 2.69 -0.89 14.10
N GLN A 146 1.84 -1.54 14.90
CA GLN A 146 1.84 -1.33 16.35
C GLN A 146 3.05 -1.99 17.03
N HIS A 147 3.55 -3.10 16.50
CA HIS A 147 4.75 -3.75 17.03
C HIS A 147 6.01 -3.00 16.61
N ILE A 148 6.11 -2.58 15.36
CA ILE A 148 7.22 -1.75 14.86
C ILE A 148 7.22 -0.36 15.52
N ALA A 149 6.07 0.27 15.70
CA ALA A 149 5.97 1.51 16.44
C ALA A 149 6.42 1.33 17.89
N ARG A 150 6.02 0.25 18.58
CA ARG A 150 6.52 -0.07 19.91
C ARG A 150 8.03 -0.34 19.92
N MET A 151 8.54 -1.11 18.95
CA MET A 151 9.98 -1.37 18.86
C MET A 151 10.78 -0.11 18.57
N LEU A 152 10.24 0.82 17.76
CA LEU A 152 10.87 2.13 17.51
C LEU A 152 10.79 3.03 18.75
N ASP A 153 9.65 3.07 19.43
CA ASP A 153 9.49 3.82 20.68
C ASP A 153 10.41 3.27 21.78
N ASP A 154 10.50 1.94 21.93
CA ASP A 154 11.40 1.29 22.87
C ASP A 154 12.87 1.58 22.53
N SER A 155 13.22 1.61 21.25
CA SER A 155 14.57 1.97 20.80
C SER A 155 14.91 3.42 21.06
N VAL A 156 13.97 4.34 20.84
CA VAL A 156 14.15 5.77 21.12
C VAL A 156 14.29 5.98 22.63
N VAL A 157 13.43 5.36 23.43
CA VAL A 157 13.49 5.44 24.91
C VAL A 157 14.83 4.90 25.43
N GLU A 158 15.33 3.79 24.88
CA GLU A 158 16.63 3.22 25.28
C GLU A 158 17.82 4.13 24.90
N ILE A 159 17.76 4.75 23.72
CA ILE A 159 18.78 5.73 23.29
C ILE A 159 18.79 6.95 24.21
N GLU A 160 17.61 7.50 24.54
CA GLU A 160 17.49 8.62 25.47
C GLU A 160 17.96 8.26 26.87
N ARG A 161 17.66 7.05 27.34
CA ARG A 161 18.13 6.54 28.64
C ARG A 161 19.66 6.45 28.69
N ARG A 162 20.29 5.89 27.67
CA ARG A 162 21.76 5.80 27.56
C ARG A 162 22.40 7.19 27.49
N ARG A 163 21.80 8.12 26.78
CA ARG A 163 22.26 9.52 26.71
C ARG A 163 22.23 10.21 28.08
N LYS A 164 21.12 10.09 28.80
CA LYS A 164 20.99 10.67 30.17
C LYS A 164 21.96 10.04 31.14
N THR A 165 22.24 8.75 31.04
CA THR A 165 23.21 8.07 31.89
C THR A 165 24.65 8.56 31.62
N ALA A 166 24.98 8.82 30.35
CA ALA A 166 26.28 9.34 29.95
C ALA A 166 26.50 10.81 30.36
N GLU A 167 25.43 11.61 30.39
CA GLU A 167 25.47 13.02 30.82
C GLU A 167 25.50 13.17 32.35
N GLY A 168 24.99 12.19 33.09
CA GLY A 168 24.97 12.20 34.57
C GLY A 168 26.25 11.69 35.25
N GLN A 169 27.27 11.26 34.49
CA GLN A 169 28.56 10.77 34.98
C GLN A 169 29.73 11.79 34.83
N LYS A 170 29.44 13.08 34.58
CA LYS A 170 30.44 14.13 34.51
C LYS A 170 30.40 15.03 35.75
#